data_b460083da0b7a1911ce7519249fbbe73
#
_entry.id   b460083da0b7a1911ce7519249fbbe73
#
_cell.length_a   1.000
_cell.length_b   1.000
_cell.length_c   1.000
_cell.angle_alpha   90.00
_cell.angle_beta   90.00
_cell.angle_gamma   90.00
#
_symmetry.space_group_name_H-M   'P 1'
#
loop_
_entity.id
_entity.type
_entity.pdbx_description
1 polymer ?
#
loop_
_entity_poly.entity_id
_entity_poly.type
_entity_poly.pdbx_seq_one_letter_code
_entity_poly.pdbx_strand_id
1 'polypeptide(L)'
;MSANKTLLAPGRFVVMLQGRHAGKKALVLTAYPEGTESRKYPYAIVLGIEKYPKKINREMPQETIVKRTQVKLFIKAVNFNHLLLTRHVMKEEDIWAKVKVEQVVEALADQGKKKELLNEITKVFRQKYLNNKMNWFFKPLNF
;
A
#
# COMPACT_ATOMS: atom_id res chain seq x y z
N MET A 1 1.98 -17.20 21.06
CA MET A 1 1.83 -16.41 19.82
C MET A 1 2.65 -17.02 18.72
N SER A 2 2.06 -17.17 17.57
CA SER A 2 2.83 -17.67 16.43
C SER A 2 3.75 -16.57 15.88
N ALA A 3 4.89 -16.99 15.37
CA ALA A 3 5.84 -16.08 14.72
C ALA A 3 5.19 -15.33 13.55
N ASN A 4 4.18 -15.93 12.93
CA ASN A 4 3.48 -15.34 11.80
C ASN A 4 2.75 -14.05 12.16
N LYS A 5 2.32 -13.91 13.42
CA LYS A 5 1.66 -12.67 13.87
C LYS A 5 2.61 -11.48 13.84
N THR A 6 3.88 -11.69 14.16
CA THR A 6 4.88 -10.64 14.13
C THR A 6 5.37 -10.35 12.72
N LEU A 7 5.38 -11.35 11.84
CA LEU A 7 5.87 -11.17 10.48
C LEU A 7 4.94 -10.32 9.62
N LEU A 8 3.62 -10.45 9.78
CA LEU A 8 2.64 -9.64 9.05
C LEU A 8 2.12 -8.47 9.87
N ALA A 9 3.00 -7.86 10.68
CA ALA A 9 2.66 -6.69 11.49
C ALA A 9 2.44 -5.45 10.62
N PRO A 10 1.65 -4.46 11.09
CA PRO A 10 1.49 -3.19 10.37
C PRO A 10 2.85 -2.56 10.07
N GLY A 11 2.97 -1.99 8.87
CA GLY A 11 4.20 -1.38 8.40
C GLY A 11 5.08 -2.28 7.55
N ARG A 12 4.80 -3.58 7.51
CA ARG A 12 5.56 -4.53 6.68
C ARG A 12 5.15 -4.36 5.21
N PHE A 13 6.14 -4.30 4.32
CA PHE A 13 5.87 -4.32 2.90
C PHE A 13 5.72 -5.77 2.43
N VAL A 14 4.77 -6.00 1.54
CA VAL A 14 4.48 -7.33 0.98
C VAL A 14 4.30 -7.21 -0.52
N VAL A 15 4.27 -8.37 -1.20
CA VAL A 15 4.00 -8.45 -2.64
C VAL A 15 2.71 -9.24 -2.83
N MET A 16 1.82 -8.73 -3.66
CA MET A 16 0.57 -9.41 -3.98
C MET A 16 0.85 -10.61 -4.89
N LEU A 17 0.30 -11.77 -4.55
CA LEU A 17 0.51 -13.00 -5.32
C LEU A 17 -0.63 -13.35 -6.26
N GLN A 18 -1.86 -12.91 -5.95
CA GLN A 18 -3.03 -13.27 -6.74
C GLN A 18 -3.95 -12.08 -6.94
N GLY A 19 -4.82 -12.19 -7.95
CA GLY A 19 -5.81 -11.19 -8.27
C GLY A 19 -5.31 -10.18 -9.30
N ARG A 20 -6.10 -9.14 -9.49
CA ARG A 20 -5.79 -8.09 -10.47
C ARG A 20 -4.48 -7.37 -10.17
N HIS A 21 -4.11 -7.29 -8.89
CA HIS A 21 -2.90 -6.59 -8.45
C HIS A 21 -1.71 -7.51 -8.20
N ALA A 22 -1.73 -8.74 -8.74
CA ALA A 22 -0.64 -9.70 -8.58
C ALA A 22 0.70 -9.09 -9.04
N GLY A 23 1.75 -9.31 -8.27
CA GLY A 23 3.09 -8.78 -8.56
C GLY A 23 3.32 -7.36 -8.10
N LYS A 24 2.31 -6.68 -7.56
CA LYS A 24 2.45 -5.31 -7.08
C LYS A 24 2.80 -5.29 -5.59
N LYS A 25 3.55 -4.27 -5.20
CA LYS A 25 3.97 -4.07 -3.81
C LYS A 25 2.86 -3.42 -3.02
N ALA A 26 2.75 -3.79 -1.75
CA ALA A 26 1.74 -3.25 -0.85
C ALA A 26 2.31 -3.08 0.55
N LEU A 27 1.65 -2.23 1.32
CA LEU A 27 1.98 -1.98 2.72
C LEU A 27 0.86 -2.52 3.60
N VAL A 28 1.21 -3.32 4.61
CA VAL A 28 0.22 -3.83 5.56
C VAL A 28 -0.21 -2.70 6.49
N LEU A 29 -1.49 -2.37 6.47
CA LEU A 29 -2.05 -1.36 7.39
C LEU A 29 -2.50 -1.99 8.70
N THR A 30 -3.13 -3.16 8.63
CA THR A 30 -3.53 -3.93 9.81
C THR A 30 -3.64 -5.40 9.41
N ALA A 31 -3.50 -6.29 10.38
CA ALA A 31 -3.57 -7.72 10.16
C ALA A 31 -4.52 -8.37 11.15
N TYR A 32 -5.27 -9.36 10.68
CA TYR A 32 -6.20 -10.15 11.49
C TYR A 32 -5.81 -11.62 11.38
N PRO A 33 -4.83 -12.08 12.19
CA PRO A 33 -4.30 -13.45 12.05
C PRO A 33 -5.33 -14.54 12.32
N GLU A 34 -6.40 -14.22 13.05
CA GLU A 34 -7.45 -15.17 13.37
C GLU A 34 -8.74 -14.89 12.62
N GLY A 35 -8.72 -13.89 11.72
CA GLY A 35 -9.90 -13.48 10.99
C GLY A 35 -10.85 -12.64 11.84
N THR A 36 -12.03 -12.40 11.29
CA THR A 36 -13.12 -11.68 11.96
C THR A 36 -14.42 -12.42 11.67
N GLU A 37 -15.52 -11.94 12.25
CA GLU A 37 -16.85 -12.55 12.02
C GLU A 37 -17.24 -12.52 10.53
N SER A 38 -16.92 -11.45 9.83
CA SER A 38 -17.24 -11.31 8.41
C SER A 38 -16.30 -12.12 7.52
N ARG A 39 -15.06 -12.36 7.98
CA ARG A 39 -14.05 -13.13 7.23
C ARG A 39 -13.37 -14.11 8.17
N LYS A 40 -13.70 -15.38 8.03
CA LYS A 40 -13.24 -16.43 8.95
C LYS A 40 -11.83 -16.97 8.65
N TYR A 41 -11.07 -16.33 7.76
CA TYR A 41 -9.72 -16.72 7.42
C TYR A 41 -8.73 -15.61 7.81
N PRO A 42 -7.44 -15.94 8.02
CA PRO A 42 -6.44 -14.90 8.29
C PRO A 42 -6.34 -13.95 7.11
N TYR A 43 -6.46 -12.65 7.37
CA TYR A 43 -6.33 -11.65 6.32
C TYR A 43 -5.69 -10.37 6.84
N ALA A 44 -5.24 -9.54 5.91
CA ALA A 44 -4.69 -8.23 6.20
C ALA A 44 -5.32 -7.19 5.30
N ILE A 45 -5.44 -5.97 5.80
CA ILE A 45 -5.84 -4.83 4.98
C ILE A 45 -4.54 -4.17 4.51
N VAL A 46 -4.37 -4.07 3.19
CA VAL A 46 -3.15 -3.57 2.59
C VAL A 46 -3.43 -2.34 1.74
N LEU A 47 -2.44 -1.45 1.69
CA LEU A 47 -2.41 -0.29 0.81
C LEU A 47 -1.31 -0.53 -0.20
N GLY A 48 -1.68 -0.71 -1.47
CA GLY A 48 -0.71 -1.03 -2.50
C GLY A 48 -0.69 -0.01 -3.63
N ILE A 49 0.27 -0.19 -4.53
CA ILE A 49 0.43 0.68 -5.70
C ILE A 49 -0.26 0.02 -6.90
N GLU A 50 -1.33 0.63 -7.40
CA GLU A 50 -2.00 0.19 -8.61
C GLU A 50 -1.22 0.62 -9.85
N LYS A 51 -0.71 1.86 -9.82
CA LYS A 51 0.09 2.40 -10.91
C LYS A 51 1.36 3.03 -10.36
N TYR A 52 2.51 2.47 -10.77
CA TYR A 52 3.82 2.98 -10.35
C TYR A 52 4.17 4.26 -11.09
N PRO A 53 4.97 5.16 -10.46
CA PRO A 53 5.48 6.32 -11.17
C PRO A 53 6.45 5.87 -12.27
N LYS A 54 6.42 6.57 -13.40
CA LYS A 54 7.30 6.27 -14.53
C LYS A 54 8.60 7.03 -14.40
N LYS A 55 9.65 6.52 -15.07
CA LYS A 55 10.95 7.18 -15.06
C LYS A 55 10.86 8.56 -15.70
N ILE A 56 11.60 9.50 -15.14
CA ILE A 56 11.71 10.87 -15.66
C ILE A 56 13.18 11.21 -15.90
N ASN A 57 13.44 12.17 -16.78
CA ASN A 57 14.76 12.71 -17.01
C ASN A 57 14.70 14.25 -17.02
N ARG A 58 15.89 14.90 -17.04
CA ARG A 58 15.97 16.35 -16.98
C ARG A 58 15.47 17.05 -18.23
N GLU A 59 15.42 16.35 -19.35
CA GLU A 59 15.02 16.91 -20.63
C GLU A 59 13.50 16.97 -20.80
N MET A 60 12.76 16.31 -19.94
CA MET A 60 11.30 16.28 -20.02
C MET A 60 10.68 17.62 -19.62
N PRO A 61 9.64 18.09 -20.35
CA PRO A 61 8.87 19.26 -19.92
C PRO A 61 8.21 19.02 -18.56
N GLN A 62 7.96 20.11 -17.82
CA GLN A 62 7.35 20.02 -16.50
C GLN A 62 6.00 19.29 -16.52
N GLU A 63 5.19 19.52 -17.54
CA GLU A 63 3.90 18.84 -17.69
C GLU A 63 4.06 17.32 -17.79
N THR A 64 5.07 16.85 -18.52
CA THR A 64 5.37 15.43 -18.66
C THR A 64 5.86 14.85 -17.34
N ILE A 65 6.71 15.57 -16.61
CA ILE A 65 7.21 15.14 -15.29
C ILE A 65 6.04 14.95 -14.33
N VAL A 66 5.11 15.89 -14.27
CA VAL A 66 3.94 15.82 -13.39
C VAL A 66 3.10 14.58 -13.71
N LYS A 67 2.85 14.30 -14.99
CA LYS A 67 2.06 13.14 -15.41
C LYS A 67 2.77 11.82 -15.10
N ARG A 68 4.09 11.75 -15.31
CA ARG A 68 4.85 10.52 -15.11
C ARG A 68 5.13 10.20 -13.65
N THR A 69 5.08 11.19 -12.76
CA THR A 69 5.29 10.98 -11.33
C THR A 69 4.01 10.73 -10.54
N GLN A 70 2.87 10.64 -11.22
CA GLN A 70 1.61 10.32 -10.56
C GLN A 70 1.61 8.87 -10.10
N VAL A 71 1.13 8.66 -8.89
CA VAL A 71 1.02 7.35 -8.26
C VAL A 71 -0.46 7.06 -8.04
N LYS A 72 -0.90 5.86 -8.36
CA LYS A 72 -2.27 5.43 -8.08
C LYS A 72 -2.21 4.29 -7.07
N LEU A 73 -2.97 4.41 -5.99
CA LEU A 73 -2.97 3.46 -4.89
C LEU A 73 -4.28 2.69 -4.84
N PHE A 74 -4.26 1.55 -4.15
CA PHE A 74 -5.46 0.78 -3.86
C PHE A 74 -5.45 0.31 -2.41
N ILE A 75 -6.63 0.09 -1.84
CA ILE A 75 -6.80 -0.51 -0.50
C ILE A 75 -7.65 -1.76 -0.68
N LYS A 76 -7.21 -2.86 -0.09
CA LYS A 76 -7.89 -4.14 -0.22
C LYS A 76 -7.65 -5.02 1.00
N ALA A 77 -8.66 -5.82 1.38
CA ALA A 77 -8.50 -6.91 2.34
C ALA A 77 -8.05 -8.15 1.58
N VAL A 78 -6.93 -8.74 1.98
CA VAL A 78 -6.29 -9.84 1.24
C VAL A 78 -5.97 -10.98 2.20
N ASN A 79 -6.28 -12.21 1.78
CA ASN A 79 -5.92 -13.41 2.53
C ASN A 79 -4.39 -13.51 2.69
N PHE A 80 -3.91 -13.95 3.86
CA PHE A 80 -2.48 -14.12 4.12
C PHE A 80 -1.79 -14.98 3.07
N ASN A 81 -2.48 -16.00 2.54
CA ASN A 81 -1.92 -16.91 1.55
C ASN A 81 -1.62 -16.23 0.20
N HIS A 82 -2.21 -15.06 -0.05
CA HIS A 82 -2.03 -14.30 -1.28
C HIS A 82 -0.98 -13.20 -1.13
N LEU A 83 -0.22 -13.20 -0.04
CA LEU A 83 0.81 -12.21 0.23
C LEU A 83 2.18 -12.87 0.38
N LEU A 84 3.18 -12.27 -0.24
CA LEU A 84 4.58 -12.66 -0.08
C LEU A 84 5.25 -11.66 0.85
N LEU A 85 5.75 -12.13 1.98
CA LEU A 85 6.43 -11.29 2.96
C LEU A 85 7.78 -10.81 2.41
N THR A 86 8.11 -9.55 2.71
CA THR A 86 9.43 -9.00 2.42
C THR A 86 10.10 -8.59 3.73
N ARG A 87 11.41 -8.31 3.67
CA ARG A 87 12.15 -7.81 4.82
C ARG A 87 12.00 -6.30 5.03
N HIS A 88 11.36 -5.63 4.07
CA HIS A 88 11.22 -4.18 4.12
C HIS A 88 10.09 -3.76 5.05
N VAL A 89 10.35 -2.73 5.85
CA VAL A 89 9.39 -2.17 6.81
C VAL A 89 9.33 -0.67 6.59
N MET A 90 8.12 -0.10 6.63
CA MET A 90 7.93 1.33 6.51
C MET A 90 8.39 2.03 7.80
N LYS A 91 9.28 3.01 7.66
CA LYS A 91 9.85 3.78 8.78
C LYS A 91 9.30 5.21 8.88
N GLU A 92 8.37 5.56 8.01
CA GLU A 92 7.81 6.92 7.93
C GLU A 92 6.63 7.06 8.90
N GLU A 93 6.89 7.55 10.11
CA GLU A 93 5.87 7.65 11.16
C GLU A 93 4.75 8.63 10.82
N ASP A 94 5.03 9.66 10.04
CA ASP A 94 4.04 10.66 9.66
C ASP A 94 2.93 10.09 8.76
N ILE A 95 3.20 8.98 8.07
CA ILE A 95 2.17 8.28 7.29
C ILE A 95 1.09 7.73 8.23
N TRP A 96 1.49 7.17 9.37
CA TRP A 96 0.53 6.63 10.34
C TRP A 96 -0.36 7.71 10.95
N ALA A 97 0.14 8.95 11.04
CA ALA A 97 -0.67 10.07 11.50
C ALA A 97 -1.78 10.42 10.52
N LYS A 98 -1.57 10.16 9.23
CA LYS A 98 -2.56 10.44 8.17
C LYS A 98 -3.44 9.25 7.86
N VAL A 99 -2.92 8.03 8.00
CA VAL A 99 -3.64 6.79 7.68
C VAL A 99 -4.08 6.13 8.98
N LYS A 100 -5.34 6.32 9.34
CA LYS A 100 -5.92 5.73 10.55
C LYS A 100 -6.65 4.45 10.17
N VAL A 101 -6.35 3.34 10.87
CA VAL A 101 -6.93 2.03 10.57
C VAL A 101 -8.45 2.06 10.65
N GLU A 102 -9.01 2.76 11.62
CA GLU A 102 -10.46 2.86 11.78
C GLU A 102 -11.13 3.47 10.55
N GLN A 103 -10.52 4.53 9.99
CA GLN A 103 -11.03 5.15 8.77
C GLN A 103 -10.92 4.22 7.57
N VAL A 104 -9.85 3.41 7.51
CA VAL A 104 -9.66 2.46 6.43
C VAL A 104 -10.72 1.36 6.48
N VAL A 105 -11.02 0.85 7.66
CA VAL A 105 -12.06 -0.18 7.84
C VAL A 105 -13.43 0.33 7.40
N GLU A 106 -13.77 1.56 7.81
CA GLU A 106 -15.02 2.18 7.38
C GLU A 106 -15.06 2.41 5.87
N ALA A 107 -13.94 2.82 5.29
CA ALA A 107 -13.82 3.11 3.87
C ALA A 107 -14.00 1.87 3.01
N LEU A 108 -13.63 0.70 3.49
CA LEU A 108 -13.83 -0.55 2.75
C LEU A 108 -15.30 -0.88 2.54
N ALA A 109 -16.17 -0.41 3.44
CA ALA A 109 -17.61 -0.65 3.33
C ALA A 109 -18.32 0.40 2.48
N ASP A 110 -17.68 1.54 2.18
CA ASP A 110 -18.28 2.65 1.43
C ASP A 110 -17.29 3.14 0.37
N GLN A 111 -17.66 2.99 -0.91
CA GLN A 111 -16.77 3.36 -2.02
C GLN A 111 -16.49 4.86 -2.08
N GLY A 112 -17.46 5.70 -1.71
CA GLY A 112 -17.27 7.14 -1.68
C GLY A 112 -16.22 7.57 -0.68
N LYS A 113 -16.29 7.05 0.55
CA LYS A 113 -15.30 7.30 1.59
C LYS A 113 -13.93 6.73 1.21
N LYS A 114 -13.91 5.56 0.57
CA LYS A 114 -12.69 4.92 0.10
C LYS A 114 -11.96 5.80 -0.91
N LYS A 115 -12.69 6.38 -1.85
CA LYS A 115 -12.11 7.27 -2.86
C LYS A 115 -11.51 8.53 -2.25
N GLU A 116 -12.22 9.16 -1.32
CA GLU A 116 -11.72 10.35 -0.62
C GLU A 116 -10.47 10.04 0.18
N LEU A 117 -10.49 8.94 0.94
CA LEU A 117 -9.35 8.50 1.73
C LEU A 117 -8.14 8.20 0.85
N LEU A 118 -8.35 7.50 -0.26
CA LEU A 118 -7.26 7.21 -1.20
C LEU A 118 -6.67 8.47 -1.80
N ASN A 119 -7.48 9.48 -2.10
CA ASN A 119 -6.98 10.74 -2.64
C ASN A 119 -6.05 11.44 -1.64
N GLU A 120 -6.44 11.47 -0.37
CA GLU A 120 -5.61 12.08 0.69
C GLU A 120 -4.31 11.31 0.90
N ILE A 121 -4.40 9.97 0.97
CA ILE A 121 -3.23 9.12 1.16
C ILE A 121 -2.28 9.24 -0.05
N THR A 122 -2.84 9.30 -1.25
CA THR A 122 -2.05 9.44 -2.47
C THR A 122 -1.21 10.71 -2.46
N LYS A 123 -1.77 11.82 -1.95
CA LYS A 123 -1.00 13.06 -1.84
C LYS A 123 0.20 12.90 -0.91
N VAL A 124 0.02 12.23 0.23
CA VAL A 124 1.11 11.99 1.18
C VAL A 124 2.18 11.09 0.54
N PHE A 125 1.78 10.01 -0.11
CA PHE A 125 2.71 9.07 -0.73
C PHE A 125 3.46 9.71 -1.90
N ARG A 126 2.79 10.55 -2.68
CA ARG A 126 3.44 11.27 -3.77
C ARG A 126 4.53 12.21 -3.23
N GLN A 127 4.27 12.89 -2.12
CA GLN A 127 5.28 13.74 -1.47
C GLN A 127 6.47 12.90 -1.02
N LYS A 128 6.23 11.73 -0.45
CA LYS A 128 7.31 10.82 -0.05
C LYS A 128 8.15 10.38 -1.25
N TYR A 129 7.50 10.08 -2.37
CA TYR A 129 8.20 9.73 -3.60
C TYR A 129 9.07 10.89 -4.10
N LEU A 130 8.53 12.11 -4.14
CA LEU A 130 9.26 13.28 -4.60
C LEU A 130 10.44 13.63 -3.69
N ASN A 131 10.36 13.29 -2.40
CA ASN A 131 11.42 13.50 -1.42
C ASN A 131 12.39 12.32 -1.33
N ASN A 132 12.32 11.38 -2.25
CA ASN A 132 13.18 10.18 -2.31
C ASN A 132 13.05 9.28 -1.07
N LYS A 133 11.86 9.24 -0.47
CA LYS A 133 11.56 8.34 0.64
C LYS A 133 10.90 7.06 0.11
N MET A 134 11.07 5.95 0.82
CA MET A 134 10.48 4.66 0.47
C MET A 134 10.79 4.24 -0.98
N ASN A 135 12.03 4.41 -1.41
CA ASN A 135 12.42 4.16 -2.81
C ASN A 135 12.07 2.75 -3.29
N TRP A 136 12.29 1.74 -2.43
CA TRP A 136 11.97 0.37 -2.81
C TRP A 136 10.48 0.20 -3.13
N PHE A 137 9.61 0.81 -2.33
CA PHE A 137 8.16 0.67 -2.49
C PHE A 137 7.67 1.22 -3.83
N PHE A 138 8.25 2.33 -4.28
CA PHE A 138 7.81 3.00 -5.51
C PHE A 138 8.40 2.42 -6.79
N LYS A 139 9.28 1.43 -6.69
CA LYS A 139 9.83 0.75 -7.86
C LYS A 139 9.07 -0.55 -8.11
N PRO A 140 8.64 -0.81 -9.37
CA PRO A 140 8.01 -2.10 -9.66
C PRO A 140 9.02 -3.23 -9.55
N LEU A 141 8.51 -4.44 -9.30
CA LEU A 141 9.37 -5.62 -9.32
C LEU A 141 9.88 -5.86 -10.73
N ASN A 142 11.16 -6.20 -10.82
CA ASN A 142 11.81 -6.48 -12.09
C ASN A 142 11.76 -7.99 -12.37
N PHE A 143 10.77 -8.39 -13.14
CA PHE A 143 10.62 -9.80 -13.49
C PHE A 143 10.08 -9.97 -14.90
#